data_c13d2e10ee722066e8289caa4c5cf283
#
_entry.id   c13d2e10ee722066e8289caa4c5cf283
#
_cell.length_a   1.000
_cell.length_b   1.000
_cell.length_c   1.000
_cell.angle_alpha   90.00
_cell.angle_beta   90.00
_cell.angle_gamma   90.00
#
_symmetry.space_group_name_H-M   'P 1'
#
loop_
_entity.id
_entity.type
_entity.pdbx_description
1 polymer ?
#
loop_
_entity_poly.entity_id
_entity_poly.type
_entity_poly.pdbx_seq_one_letter_code
_entity_poly.pdbx_strand_id
1 'polypeptide(L)'
;MSKIVVQKFGGTSLADTDRFKAVAKIIKDTSKNGKKVVAVVSAMAGETQRLIDLAKKVQEIPDPREYDALISSGEQVSVALLAMTLRNEEVNSKSYTAFQLGLRTDDYHGKARINSIDTKNILKDISADITPVITGFQGINEEGDITTLGRGGSDTSAVALAVALEAEECQIYTDVDGVYTTDPNVYEKAKKIDKITFEEMLELSSLGAKVLQIRSVEFASKYNMPIRVKSSFTNDEGTLINGEENMEDALISGVTHTNDDAKLTIRKVPDIPGIAAKILDPISSKGIEVDIIIQNVSEDKTTDFTFTVKREKSQETKKILSNLSKEFGGGEIELNEDISKVSLVGVGMKSHAGVAATMFKTLAEKNINIEMISTSEIKISVVVKEDLAHEAVKSLHDAFNLEK
;
A
#
# COMPACT_ATOMS: atom_id res chain seq x y z
N MET A 1 -13.18 30.82 -3.65
CA MET A 1 -12.02 30.33 -4.41
C MET A 1 -12.39 28.98 -5.01
N SER A 2 -12.05 28.71 -6.28
CA SER A 2 -12.25 27.38 -6.86
C SER A 2 -11.38 26.36 -6.10
N LYS A 3 -11.99 25.22 -5.72
CA LYS A 3 -11.32 24.19 -4.95
C LYS A 3 -10.28 23.45 -5.80
N ILE A 4 -9.11 23.22 -5.24
CA ILE A 4 -8.03 22.46 -5.88
C ILE A 4 -8.30 20.97 -5.65
N VAL A 5 -8.08 20.16 -6.70
CA VAL A 5 -8.10 18.69 -6.65
C VAL A 5 -6.80 18.18 -7.23
N VAL A 6 -6.13 17.29 -6.53
CA VAL A 6 -4.95 16.60 -7.04
C VAL A 6 -5.39 15.27 -7.64
N GLN A 7 -5.08 15.04 -8.93
CA GLN A 7 -5.41 13.80 -9.65
C GLN A 7 -4.14 13.04 -9.99
N LYS A 8 -3.97 11.85 -9.42
CA LYS A 8 -2.84 10.97 -9.74
C LYS A 8 -3.27 9.91 -10.73
N PHE A 9 -2.47 9.69 -11.76
CA PHE A 9 -2.69 8.66 -12.77
C PHE A 9 -1.59 7.60 -12.73
N GLY A 10 -1.98 6.33 -12.52
CA GLY A 10 -1.08 5.18 -12.49
C GLY A 10 -0.57 4.79 -13.88
N GLY A 11 0.41 3.89 -13.94
CA GLY A 11 1.02 3.46 -15.21
C GLY A 11 0.02 2.82 -16.19
N THR A 12 -0.93 2.03 -15.71
CA THR A 12 -2.01 1.44 -16.52
C THR A 12 -2.92 2.50 -17.14
N SER A 13 -3.13 3.62 -16.44
CA SER A 13 -3.86 4.77 -16.96
C SER A 13 -3.12 5.54 -18.06
N LEU A 14 -1.81 5.31 -18.20
CA LEU A 14 -0.89 6.00 -19.13
C LEU A 14 -0.16 5.01 -20.04
N ALA A 15 -0.77 3.85 -20.32
CA ALA A 15 -0.10 2.76 -21.04
C ALA A 15 0.30 3.12 -22.48
N ASP A 16 -0.48 3.95 -23.14
CA ASP A 16 -0.29 4.35 -24.53
C ASP A 16 -0.88 5.73 -24.82
N THR A 17 -0.73 6.22 -26.05
CA THR A 17 -1.19 7.56 -26.48
C THR A 17 -2.71 7.74 -26.38
N ASP A 18 -3.51 6.70 -26.54
CA ASP A 18 -4.96 6.79 -26.42
C ASP A 18 -5.38 6.90 -24.96
N ARG A 19 -4.63 6.26 -24.06
CA ARG A 19 -4.81 6.43 -22.62
C ARG A 19 -4.47 7.85 -22.18
N PHE A 20 -3.43 8.49 -22.74
CA PHE A 20 -3.14 9.91 -22.46
C PHE A 20 -4.32 10.82 -22.87
N LYS A 21 -4.99 10.54 -24.00
CA LYS A 21 -6.20 11.29 -24.41
C LYS A 21 -7.35 11.08 -23.43
N ALA A 22 -7.56 9.84 -22.97
CA ALA A 22 -8.59 9.53 -21.98
C ALA A 22 -8.35 10.27 -20.66
N VAL A 23 -7.09 10.28 -20.17
CA VAL A 23 -6.69 11.04 -18.98
C VAL A 23 -6.87 12.55 -19.18
N ALA A 24 -6.47 13.09 -20.33
CA ALA A 24 -6.65 14.50 -20.63
C ALA A 24 -8.16 14.89 -20.62
N LYS A 25 -9.04 14.01 -21.10
CA LYS A 25 -10.49 14.21 -20.99
C LYS A 25 -10.97 14.25 -19.55
N ILE A 26 -10.53 13.34 -18.69
CA ILE A 26 -10.87 13.33 -17.24
C ILE A 26 -10.49 14.67 -16.60
N ILE A 27 -9.26 15.16 -16.86
CA ILE A 27 -8.77 16.43 -16.34
C ILE A 27 -9.61 17.59 -16.86
N LYS A 28 -9.88 17.61 -18.18
CA LYS A 28 -10.71 18.65 -18.83
C LYS A 28 -12.12 18.70 -18.25
N ASP A 29 -12.76 17.53 -18.06
CA ASP A 29 -14.12 17.44 -17.52
C ASP A 29 -14.15 17.89 -16.05
N THR A 30 -13.15 17.50 -15.23
CA THR A 30 -13.01 17.98 -13.85
C THR A 30 -12.86 19.52 -13.80
N SER A 31 -12.06 20.08 -14.70
CA SER A 31 -11.85 21.53 -14.78
C SER A 31 -13.11 22.27 -15.20
N LYS A 32 -13.90 21.71 -16.15
CA LYS A 32 -15.19 22.27 -16.57
C LYS A 32 -16.22 22.32 -15.43
N ASN A 33 -16.10 21.40 -14.48
CA ASN A 33 -16.94 21.37 -13.27
C ASN A 33 -16.49 22.36 -12.18
N GLY A 34 -15.61 23.31 -12.54
CA GLY A 34 -15.20 24.43 -11.68
C GLY A 34 -14.09 24.09 -10.69
N LYS A 35 -13.43 22.92 -10.81
CA LYS A 35 -12.27 22.54 -10.00
C LYS A 35 -10.96 23.01 -10.67
N LYS A 36 -9.94 23.30 -9.85
CA LYS A 36 -8.57 23.49 -10.32
C LYS A 36 -7.80 22.18 -10.18
N VAL A 37 -7.37 21.61 -11.29
CA VAL A 37 -6.71 20.31 -11.30
C VAL A 37 -5.20 20.46 -11.27
N VAL A 38 -4.55 19.67 -10.42
CA VAL A 38 -3.11 19.40 -10.43
C VAL A 38 -2.92 17.92 -10.73
N ALA A 39 -2.29 17.58 -11.84
CA ALA A 39 -2.10 16.19 -12.25
C ALA A 39 -0.74 15.65 -11.77
N VAL A 40 -0.72 14.46 -11.18
CA VAL A 40 0.50 13.73 -10.84
C VAL A 40 0.54 12.44 -11.65
N VAL A 41 1.66 12.15 -12.30
CA VAL A 41 1.78 11.00 -13.21
C VAL A 41 2.85 10.01 -12.77
N SER A 42 2.56 8.74 -12.95
CA SER A 42 3.55 7.65 -12.90
C SER A 42 4.20 7.47 -14.27
N ALA A 43 5.27 6.69 -14.34
CA ALA A 43 5.78 6.18 -15.61
C ALA A 43 4.70 5.38 -16.36
N MET A 44 4.83 5.27 -17.67
CA MET A 44 3.97 4.41 -18.50
C MET A 44 4.03 2.96 -18.03
N ALA A 45 2.97 2.18 -18.32
CA ALA A 45 2.93 0.77 -17.95
C ALA A 45 4.18 0.00 -18.43
N GLY A 46 4.84 -0.72 -17.50
CA GLY A 46 6.04 -1.50 -17.79
C GLY A 46 7.35 -0.71 -17.91
N GLU A 47 7.31 0.62 -18.01
CA GLU A 47 8.51 1.44 -18.23
C GLU A 47 9.48 1.37 -17.02
N THR A 48 8.98 1.50 -15.81
CA THR A 48 9.83 1.37 -14.61
C THR A 48 10.51 0.00 -14.56
N GLN A 49 9.78 -1.08 -14.88
CA GLN A 49 10.38 -2.42 -14.90
C GLN A 49 11.45 -2.55 -15.99
N ARG A 50 11.19 -1.99 -17.19
CA ARG A 50 12.19 -1.95 -18.27
C ARG A 50 13.48 -1.25 -17.86
N LEU A 51 13.37 -0.12 -17.14
CA LEU A 51 14.53 0.63 -16.63
C LEU A 51 15.27 -0.15 -15.54
N ILE A 52 14.55 -0.81 -14.63
CA ILE A 52 15.13 -1.72 -13.62
C ILE A 52 15.93 -2.84 -14.28
N ASP A 53 15.36 -3.48 -15.29
CA ASP A 53 16.03 -4.58 -16.01
C ASP A 53 17.27 -4.09 -16.76
N LEU A 54 17.26 -2.87 -17.30
CA LEU A 54 18.44 -2.24 -17.91
C LEU A 54 19.54 -2.00 -16.87
N ALA A 55 19.21 -1.43 -15.71
CA ALA A 55 20.16 -1.21 -14.63
C ALA A 55 20.85 -2.51 -14.22
N LYS A 56 20.10 -3.58 -14.00
CA LYS A 56 20.61 -4.90 -13.60
C LYS A 56 21.49 -5.57 -14.66
N LYS A 57 21.28 -5.26 -15.95
CA LYS A 57 22.17 -5.75 -17.03
C LYS A 57 23.53 -5.06 -17.02
N VAL A 58 23.61 -3.83 -16.52
CA VAL A 58 24.85 -3.05 -16.43
C VAL A 58 25.58 -3.36 -15.12
N GLN A 59 24.84 -3.47 -14.03
CA GLN A 59 25.40 -3.70 -12.70
C GLN A 59 24.46 -4.59 -11.89
N GLU A 60 24.93 -5.72 -11.38
CA GLU A 60 24.13 -6.69 -10.63
C GLU A 60 23.47 -6.07 -9.40
N ILE A 61 24.24 -5.23 -8.69
CA ILE A 61 23.77 -4.39 -7.59
C ILE A 61 24.03 -2.93 -7.99
N PRO A 62 23.05 -2.24 -8.58
CA PRO A 62 23.22 -0.87 -9.05
C PRO A 62 23.57 0.09 -7.90
N ASP A 63 24.41 1.08 -8.18
CA ASP A 63 24.64 2.19 -7.27
C ASP A 63 23.30 2.90 -7.01
N PRO A 64 22.91 3.12 -5.74
CA PRO A 64 21.57 3.63 -5.40
C PRO A 64 21.27 5.01 -6.01
N ARG A 65 22.24 5.91 -6.05
CA ARG A 65 22.10 7.25 -6.63
C ARG A 65 21.83 7.18 -8.13
N GLU A 66 22.67 6.43 -8.86
CA GLU A 66 22.52 6.30 -10.31
C GLU A 66 21.26 5.50 -10.69
N TYR A 67 20.87 4.56 -9.83
CA TYR A 67 19.64 3.80 -9.98
C TYR A 67 18.41 4.71 -9.88
N ASP A 68 18.35 5.58 -8.87
CA ASP A 68 17.27 6.55 -8.72
C ASP A 68 17.20 7.52 -9.92
N ALA A 69 18.34 8.03 -10.39
CA ALA A 69 18.42 8.88 -11.55
C ALA A 69 17.85 8.18 -12.81
N LEU A 70 18.17 6.89 -12.99
CA LEU A 70 17.69 6.12 -14.13
C LEU A 70 16.20 5.85 -14.06
N ILE A 71 15.71 5.24 -12.96
CA ILE A 71 14.33 4.77 -12.87
C ILE A 71 13.31 5.91 -12.82
N SER A 72 13.69 7.09 -12.33
CA SER A 72 12.85 8.30 -12.30
C SER A 72 12.62 8.94 -13.68
N SER A 73 13.39 8.55 -14.71
CA SER A 73 13.25 9.10 -16.06
C SER A 73 11.91 8.76 -16.73
N GLY A 74 11.28 7.64 -16.31
CA GLY A 74 9.98 7.21 -16.84
C GLY A 74 8.87 8.23 -16.60
N GLU A 75 8.82 8.83 -15.42
CA GLU A 75 7.84 9.87 -15.09
C GLU A 75 8.10 11.17 -15.87
N GLN A 76 9.36 11.46 -16.22
CA GLN A 76 9.70 12.63 -17.05
C GLN A 76 9.13 12.51 -18.46
N VAL A 77 9.10 11.31 -19.03
CA VAL A 77 8.42 11.04 -20.31
C VAL A 77 6.92 11.27 -20.15
N SER A 78 6.30 10.68 -19.16
CA SER A 78 4.84 10.76 -18.95
C SER A 78 4.35 12.19 -18.72
N VAL A 79 5.06 12.99 -17.93
CA VAL A 79 4.67 14.37 -17.63
C VAL A 79 4.69 15.26 -18.88
N ALA A 80 5.67 15.07 -19.76
CA ALA A 80 5.76 15.81 -21.01
C ALA A 80 4.66 15.40 -21.98
N LEU A 81 4.42 14.10 -22.16
CA LEU A 81 3.37 13.56 -23.01
C LEU A 81 1.97 14.03 -22.58
N LEU A 82 1.66 13.97 -21.27
CA LEU A 82 0.37 14.42 -20.77
C LEU A 82 0.19 15.94 -20.98
N ALA A 83 1.23 16.73 -20.70
CA ALA A 83 1.16 18.18 -20.92
C ALA A 83 0.93 18.53 -22.40
N MET A 84 1.59 17.84 -23.33
CA MET A 84 1.35 18.00 -24.78
C MET A 84 -0.07 17.58 -25.16
N THR A 85 -0.56 16.46 -24.63
CA THR A 85 -1.93 15.97 -24.91
C THR A 85 -2.98 16.94 -24.39
N LEU A 86 -2.82 17.49 -23.19
CA LEU A 86 -3.72 18.50 -22.63
C LEU A 86 -3.79 19.74 -23.50
N ARG A 87 -2.65 20.23 -24.00
CA ARG A 87 -2.61 21.39 -24.92
C ARG A 87 -3.32 21.10 -26.24
N ASN A 88 -3.17 19.88 -26.77
CA ASN A 88 -3.90 19.47 -27.96
C ASN A 88 -5.42 19.41 -27.73
N GLU A 89 -5.85 19.18 -26.48
CA GLU A 89 -7.24 19.22 -26.03
C GLU A 89 -7.68 20.63 -25.56
N GLU A 90 -6.92 21.68 -25.90
CA GLU A 90 -7.18 23.08 -25.54
C GLU A 90 -7.18 23.36 -24.03
N VAL A 91 -6.50 22.52 -23.25
CA VAL A 91 -6.24 22.73 -21.82
C VAL A 91 -4.83 23.29 -21.66
N ASN A 92 -4.73 24.54 -21.18
CA ASN A 92 -3.44 25.15 -20.91
C ASN A 92 -2.73 24.39 -19.78
N SER A 93 -1.53 23.89 -20.03
CA SER A 93 -0.83 22.98 -19.13
C SER A 93 0.67 23.21 -19.12
N LYS A 94 1.33 22.80 -18.02
CA LYS A 94 2.78 22.90 -17.87
C LYS A 94 3.31 21.73 -17.06
N SER A 95 4.36 21.09 -17.59
CA SER A 95 5.03 19.97 -16.94
C SER A 95 6.05 20.43 -15.90
N TYR A 96 6.17 19.65 -14.82
CA TYR A 96 7.11 19.85 -13.73
C TYR A 96 7.78 18.53 -13.32
N THR A 97 9.10 18.54 -13.28
CA THR A 97 9.88 17.52 -12.58
C THR A 97 9.92 17.84 -11.08
N ALA A 98 10.34 16.87 -10.25
CA ALA A 98 10.52 17.12 -8.82
C ALA A 98 11.49 18.26 -8.52
N PHE A 99 12.54 18.41 -9.36
CA PHE A 99 13.48 19.55 -9.28
C PHE A 99 12.78 20.91 -9.48
N GLN A 100 11.99 21.01 -10.53
CA GLN A 100 11.28 22.27 -10.86
C GLN A 100 10.17 22.59 -9.85
N LEU A 101 9.58 21.56 -9.24
CA LEU A 101 8.61 21.69 -8.16
C LEU A 101 9.27 22.07 -6.83
N GLY A 102 10.54 21.68 -6.60
CA GLY A 102 11.19 21.82 -5.29
C GLY A 102 10.65 20.83 -4.26
N LEU A 103 10.36 19.59 -4.69
CA LEU A 103 10.01 18.50 -3.79
C LEU A 103 11.30 17.98 -3.13
N ARG A 104 11.52 18.35 -1.86
CA ARG A 104 12.72 18.00 -1.09
C ARG A 104 12.53 16.73 -0.31
N THR A 105 13.58 15.90 -0.27
CA THR A 105 13.64 14.63 0.45
C THR A 105 14.88 14.54 1.32
N ASP A 106 14.97 13.47 2.13
CA ASP A 106 16.21 13.02 2.73
C ASP A 106 17.10 12.32 1.68
N ASP A 107 18.28 11.83 2.11
CA ASP A 107 19.31 11.22 1.26
C ASP A 107 19.15 9.71 1.09
N TYR A 108 18.02 9.13 1.54
CA TYR A 108 17.83 7.68 1.50
C TYR A 108 17.35 7.22 0.13
N HIS A 109 18.28 7.00 -0.80
CA HIS A 109 17.97 6.54 -2.17
C HIS A 109 17.09 5.28 -2.18
N GLY A 110 16.16 5.21 -3.13
CA GLY A 110 15.21 4.10 -3.30
C GLY A 110 14.02 4.09 -2.33
N LYS A 111 14.09 4.82 -1.19
CA LYS A 111 13.02 4.91 -0.18
C LYS A 111 13.01 6.28 0.51
N ALA A 112 13.32 7.34 -0.21
CA ALA A 112 13.43 8.68 0.34
C ALA A 112 12.13 9.16 1.00
N ARG A 113 12.26 10.03 2.00
CA ARG A 113 11.14 10.66 2.71
C ARG A 113 11.00 12.10 2.30
N ILE A 114 9.78 12.55 2.07
CA ILE A 114 9.47 13.92 1.72
C ILE A 114 9.64 14.82 2.94
N ASN A 115 10.50 15.83 2.82
CA ASN A 115 10.74 16.84 3.85
C ASN A 115 9.89 18.09 3.63
N SER A 116 9.81 18.58 2.39
CA SER A 116 9.02 19.77 2.02
C SER A 116 8.69 19.83 0.54
N ILE A 117 7.69 20.64 0.19
CA ILE A 117 7.28 20.91 -1.20
C ILE A 117 7.11 22.42 -1.35
N ASP A 118 7.75 23.03 -2.37
CA ASP A 118 7.53 24.44 -2.71
C ASP A 118 6.34 24.57 -3.67
N THR A 119 5.23 25.09 -3.17
CA THR A 119 3.99 25.22 -3.95
C THR A 119 3.86 26.55 -4.71
N LYS A 120 4.80 27.50 -4.54
CA LYS A 120 4.66 28.88 -5.10
C LYS A 120 4.43 28.91 -6.60
N ASN A 121 5.24 28.16 -7.37
CA ASN A 121 5.11 28.12 -8.83
C ASN A 121 3.82 27.45 -9.27
N ILE A 122 3.40 26.39 -8.56
CA ILE A 122 2.16 25.68 -8.83
C ILE A 122 0.94 26.58 -8.58
N LEU A 123 0.90 27.27 -7.46
CA LEU A 123 -0.19 28.20 -7.12
C LEU A 123 -0.26 29.37 -8.11
N LYS A 124 0.89 29.88 -8.57
CA LYS A 124 0.95 30.89 -9.60
C LYS A 124 0.34 30.40 -10.92
N ASP A 125 0.71 29.19 -11.36
CA ASP A 125 0.19 28.61 -12.60
C ASP A 125 -1.32 28.33 -12.49
N ILE A 126 -1.79 27.76 -11.38
CA ILE A 126 -3.21 27.55 -11.09
C ILE A 126 -4.00 28.87 -11.17
N SER A 127 -3.42 29.96 -10.63
CA SER A 127 -4.05 31.29 -10.67
C SER A 127 -4.11 31.88 -12.08
N ALA A 128 -3.21 31.44 -12.96
CA ALA A 128 -3.15 31.84 -14.39
C ALA A 128 -3.94 30.85 -15.29
N ASP A 129 -4.75 29.98 -14.72
CA ASP A 129 -5.54 28.96 -15.43
C ASP A 129 -4.69 27.96 -16.23
N ILE A 130 -3.51 27.64 -15.69
CA ILE A 130 -2.61 26.62 -16.22
C ILE A 130 -2.73 25.39 -15.33
N THR A 131 -2.95 24.23 -15.94
CA THR A 131 -2.97 22.92 -15.27
C THR A 131 -1.54 22.41 -15.09
N PRO A 132 -1.01 22.33 -13.84
CA PRO A 132 0.29 21.72 -13.60
C PRO A 132 0.23 20.20 -13.78
N VAL A 133 1.23 19.63 -14.48
CA VAL A 133 1.43 18.20 -14.63
C VAL A 133 2.76 17.85 -13.99
N ILE A 134 2.77 17.01 -12.97
CA ILE A 134 3.90 16.81 -12.05
C ILE A 134 4.35 15.36 -12.09
N THR A 135 5.67 15.14 -12.12
CA THR A 135 6.23 13.80 -11.95
C THR A 135 5.95 13.29 -10.53
N GLY A 136 5.35 12.12 -10.43
CA GLY A 136 5.31 11.37 -9.17
C GLY A 136 6.63 10.66 -8.88
N PHE A 137 6.69 9.87 -7.81
CA PHE A 137 7.74 8.92 -7.48
C PHE A 137 9.10 9.52 -7.10
N GLN A 138 9.45 10.71 -7.52
CA GLN A 138 10.77 11.32 -7.38
C GLN A 138 10.78 12.56 -6.48
N GLY A 139 11.94 12.83 -5.88
CA GLY A 139 12.27 14.03 -5.13
C GLY A 139 13.71 14.43 -5.36
N ILE A 140 14.19 15.39 -4.56
CA ILE A 140 15.56 15.89 -4.63
C ILE A 140 16.07 16.05 -3.20
N ASN A 141 17.28 15.55 -2.94
CA ASN A 141 17.96 15.76 -1.67
C ASN A 141 18.62 17.17 -1.58
N GLU A 142 19.31 17.44 -0.50
CA GLU A 142 19.99 18.73 -0.27
C GLU A 142 21.15 18.95 -1.23
N GLU A 143 21.80 17.90 -1.70
CA GLU A 143 22.90 17.94 -2.67
C GLU A 143 22.43 18.19 -4.11
N GLY A 144 21.11 18.09 -4.35
CA GLY A 144 20.51 18.25 -5.66
C GLY A 144 20.40 16.94 -6.45
N ASP A 145 20.70 15.80 -5.83
CA ASP A 145 20.55 14.50 -6.45
C ASP A 145 19.09 14.08 -6.50
N ILE A 146 18.72 13.37 -7.55
CA ILE A 146 17.38 12.78 -7.66
C ILE A 146 17.28 11.59 -6.71
N THR A 147 16.21 11.56 -5.95
CA THR A 147 15.86 10.46 -5.06
C THR A 147 14.53 9.86 -5.49
N THR A 148 14.30 8.58 -5.19
CA THR A 148 12.99 7.95 -5.39
C THR A 148 12.34 7.56 -4.08
N LEU A 149 10.99 7.65 -4.06
CA LEU A 149 10.18 7.40 -2.87
C LEU A 149 9.87 5.91 -2.64
N GLY A 150 10.35 5.04 -3.53
CA GLY A 150 10.08 3.62 -3.49
C GLY A 150 8.71 3.22 -4.03
N ARG A 151 8.31 1.98 -3.80
CA ARG A 151 7.04 1.44 -4.32
C ARG A 151 5.84 2.30 -3.87
N GLY A 152 4.94 2.63 -4.80
CA GLY A 152 3.81 3.52 -4.56
C GLY A 152 4.21 4.99 -4.33
N GLY A 153 5.43 5.36 -4.68
CA GLY A 153 5.94 6.72 -4.52
C GLY A 153 5.12 7.78 -5.23
N SER A 154 4.47 7.46 -6.36
CA SER A 154 3.59 8.40 -7.05
C SER A 154 2.31 8.70 -6.27
N ASP A 155 1.74 7.71 -5.55
CA ASP A 155 0.59 7.92 -4.66
C ASP A 155 1.01 8.82 -3.49
N THR A 156 2.18 8.52 -2.89
CA THR A 156 2.74 9.33 -1.81
C THR A 156 3.02 10.77 -2.25
N SER A 157 3.59 10.97 -3.45
CA SER A 157 3.81 12.31 -4.02
C SER A 157 2.51 13.08 -4.19
N ALA A 158 1.47 12.42 -4.70
CA ALA A 158 0.17 13.04 -4.96
C ALA A 158 -0.51 13.46 -3.65
N VAL A 159 -0.53 12.60 -2.66
CA VAL A 159 -1.10 12.93 -1.34
C VAL A 159 -0.32 14.05 -0.65
N ALA A 160 1.02 13.99 -0.67
CA ALA A 160 1.86 15.03 -0.08
C ALA A 160 1.64 16.39 -0.77
N LEU A 161 1.50 16.39 -2.09
CA LEU A 161 1.19 17.60 -2.86
C LEU A 161 -0.23 18.11 -2.55
N ALA A 162 -1.22 17.22 -2.42
CA ALA A 162 -2.58 17.59 -2.04
C ALA A 162 -2.60 18.29 -0.67
N VAL A 163 -1.86 17.75 0.30
CA VAL A 163 -1.69 18.37 1.64
C VAL A 163 -1.02 19.75 1.51
N ALA A 164 0.08 19.84 0.77
CA ALA A 164 0.83 21.10 0.62
C ALA A 164 0.04 22.20 -0.11
N LEU A 165 -0.91 21.82 -0.96
CA LEU A 165 -1.81 22.73 -1.70
C LEU A 165 -3.14 22.97 -0.98
N GLU A 166 -3.36 22.38 0.19
CA GLU A 166 -4.66 22.42 0.89
C GLU A 166 -5.83 22.03 -0.04
N ALA A 167 -5.60 20.96 -0.83
CA ALA A 167 -6.58 20.49 -1.80
C ALA A 167 -7.83 19.93 -1.11
N GLU A 168 -8.97 19.96 -1.82
CA GLU A 168 -10.23 19.40 -1.32
C GLU A 168 -10.15 17.89 -1.14
N GLU A 169 -9.53 17.19 -2.10
CA GLU A 169 -9.27 15.75 -2.07
C GLU A 169 -8.10 15.38 -3.00
N CYS A 170 -7.50 14.22 -2.76
CA CYS A 170 -6.56 13.56 -3.66
C CYS A 170 -7.25 12.38 -4.36
N GLN A 171 -7.42 12.45 -5.67
CA GLN A 171 -8.02 11.39 -6.48
C GLN A 171 -6.92 10.48 -7.05
N ILE A 172 -6.95 9.21 -6.72
CA ILE A 172 -6.02 8.20 -7.23
C ILE A 172 -6.71 7.39 -8.33
N TYR A 173 -6.35 7.64 -9.57
CA TYR A 173 -6.85 6.91 -10.73
C TYR A 173 -5.98 5.68 -11.02
N THR A 174 -6.64 4.53 -11.08
CA THR A 174 -6.03 3.21 -11.29
C THR A 174 -6.89 2.37 -12.25
N ASP A 175 -6.62 1.08 -12.37
CA ASP A 175 -7.38 0.10 -13.17
C ASP A 175 -8.59 -0.50 -12.44
N VAL A 176 -8.73 -0.25 -11.14
CA VAL A 176 -9.91 -0.63 -10.35
C VAL A 176 -10.77 0.58 -10.05
N ASP A 177 -12.09 0.38 -9.90
CA ASP A 177 -13.06 1.44 -9.69
C ASP A 177 -13.34 1.75 -8.21
N GLY A 178 -12.54 1.19 -7.30
CA GLY A 178 -12.63 1.46 -5.87
C GLY A 178 -12.00 0.36 -5.01
N VAL A 179 -12.28 0.44 -3.72
CA VAL A 179 -11.94 -0.58 -2.73
C VAL A 179 -13.13 -1.50 -2.56
N TYR A 180 -12.89 -2.80 -2.45
CA TYR A 180 -13.92 -3.83 -2.36
C TYR A 180 -13.87 -4.55 -1.02
N THR A 181 -15.00 -5.12 -0.60
CA THR A 181 -15.13 -5.93 0.62
C THR A 181 -14.23 -7.18 0.61
N THR A 182 -13.83 -7.62 -0.57
CA THR A 182 -12.73 -8.58 -0.84
C THR A 182 -12.27 -8.41 -2.29
N ASP A 183 -11.24 -9.14 -2.72
CA ASP A 183 -10.80 -9.13 -4.13
C ASP A 183 -11.88 -9.75 -5.03
N PRO A 184 -12.44 -9.02 -6.01
CA PRO A 184 -13.43 -9.56 -6.96
C PRO A 184 -12.95 -10.78 -7.76
N ASN A 185 -11.63 -10.92 -7.96
CA ASN A 185 -11.05 -12.10 -8.62
C ASN A 185 -11.07 -13.34 -7.72
N VAL A 186 -11.14 -13.16 -6.40
CA VAL A 186 -11.27 -14.25 -5.42
C VAL A 186 -12.73 -14.60 -5.20
N TYR A 187 -13.61 -13.58 -5.14
CA TYR A 187 -15.02 -13.79 -4.89
C TYR A 187 -15.89 -12.79 -5.67
N GLU A 188 -16.70 -13.31 -6.58
CA GLU A 188 -17.56 -12.52 -7.48
C GLU A 188 -18.62 -11.66 -6.80
N LYS A 189 -19.00 -12.00 -5.55
CA LYS A 189 -19.95 -11.22 -4.73
C LYS A 189 -19.28 -10.09 -3.95
N ALA A 190 -18.00 -9.83 -4.18
CA ALA A 190 -17.33 -8.68 -3.58
C ALA A 190 -18.09 -7.39 -3.93
N LYS A 191 -18.40 -6.59 -2.91
CA LYS A 191 -19.12 -5.32 -3.08
C LYS A 191 -18.13 -4.16 -3.00
N LYS A 192 -18.30 -3.18 -3.88
CA LYS A 192 -17.51 -1.94 -3.78
C LYS A 192 -17.95 -1.16 -2.55
N ILE A 193 -16.99 -0.63 -1.81
CA ILE A 193 -17.16 0.18 -0.62
C ILE A 193 -17.24 1.65 -1.06
N ASP A 194 -18.32 2.34 -0.75
CA ASP A 194 -18.46 3.75 -1.13
C ASP A 194 -17.57 4.66 -0.27
N LYS A 195 -17.46 4.34 1.03
CA LYS A 195 -16.68 5.11 1.99
C LYS A 195 -16.01 4.16 3.00
N ILE A 196 -14.75 4.42 3.32
CA ILE A 196 -13.96 3.65 4.29
C ILE A 196 -13.07 4.59 5.11
N THR A 197 -12.78 4.25 6.37
CA THR A 197 -11.90 5.04 7.23
C THR A 197 -10.42 4.86 6.84
N PHE A 198 -9.56 5.82 7.25
CA PHE A 198 -8.12 5.65 7.07
C PHE A 198 -7.59 4.43 7.82
N GLU A 199 -8.09 4.15 9.02
CA GLU A 199 -7.65 3.00 9.82
C GLU A 199 -7.94 1.69 9.12
N GLU A 200 -9.16 1.50 8.62
CA GLU A 200 -9.55 0.30 7.85
C GLU A 200 -8.77 0.16 6.55
N MET A 201 -8.59 1.27 5.82
CA MET A 201 -7.81 1.24 4.57
C MET A 201 -6.35 0.88 4.82
N LEU A 202 -5.73 1.37 5.92
CA LEU A 202 -4.38 0.98 6.33
C LEU A 202 -4.29 -0.51 6.59
N GLU A 203 -5.24 -1.07 7.34
CA GLU A 203 -5.27 -2.50 7.60
C GLU A 203 -5.48 -3.32 6.31
N LEU A 204 -6.47 -2.97 5.48
CA LEU A 204 -6.69 -3.65 4.21
C LEU A 204 -5.45 -3.59 3.30
N SER A 205 -4.79 -2.44 3.21
CA SER A 205 -3.56 -2.27 2.42
C SER A 205 -2.40 -3.12 2.96
N SER A 206 -2.27 -3.25 4.28
CA SER A 206 -1.22 -4.05 4.92
C SER A 206 -1.45 -5.56 4.77
N LEU A 207 -2.70 -5.96 4.58
CA LEU A 207 -3.15 -7.36 4.59
C LEU A 207 -3.39 -7.94 3.18
N GLY A 208 -3.06 -7.21 2.12
CA GLY A 208 -3.09 -7.73 0.75
C GLY A 208 -4.02 -7.04 -0.23
N ALA A 209 -4.85 -6.09 0.19
CA ALA A 209 -5.61 -5.24 -0.72
C ALA A 209 -4.67 -4.25 -1.42
N LYS A 210 -4.16 -4.62 -2.61
CA LYS A 210 -3.11 -3.89 -3.35
C LYS A 210 -3.62 -2.64 -4.08
N VAL A 211 -4.69 -2.01 -3.62
CA VAL A 211 -5.30 -0.85 -4.28
C VAL A 211 -4.51 0.44 -4.01
N LEU A 212 -4.09 0.65 -2.76
CA LEU A 212 -3.27 1.78 -2.34
C LEU A 212 -2.03 1.31 -1.59
N GLN A 213 -0.98 2.11 -1.66
CA GLN A 213 0.22 1.86 -0.85
C GLN A 213 0.04 2.40 0.57
N ILE A 214 0.43 1.59 1.56
CA ILE A 214 0.29 1.91 3.00
C ILE A 214 0.80 3.32 3.29
N ARG A 215 2.00 3.67 2.84
CA ARG A 215 2.64 4.96 3.09
C ARG A 215 1.83 6.17 2.60
N SER A 216 1.09 6.04 1.48
CA SER A 216 0.23 7.12 1.00
C SER A 216 -1.00 7.30 1.89
N VAL A 217 -1.57 6.22 2.42
CA VAL A 217 -2.70 6.25 3.34
C VAL A 217 -2.27 6.77 4.71
N GLU A 218 -1.09 6.36 5.23
CA GLU A 218 -0.50 6.90 6.46
C GLU A 218 -0.32 8.42 6.39
N PHE A 219 0.21 8.90 5.24
CA PHE A 219 0.42 10.33 5.03
C PHE A 219 -0.93 11.06 4.99
N ALA A 220 -1.91 10.53 4.28
CA ALA A 220 -3.25 11.10 4.21
C ALA A 220 -3.93 11.13 5.58
N SER A 221 -3.86 10.05 6.34
CA SER A 221 -4.40 9.95 7.70
C SER A 221 -3.79 11.01 8.62
N LYS A 222 -2.46 11.15 8.61
CA LYS A 222 -1.72 12.12 9.44
C LYS A 222 -2.19 13.57 9.25
N TYR A 223 -2.55 13.93 8.01
CA TYR A 223 -2.97 15.29 7.65
C TYR A 223 -4.47 15.41 7.39
N ASN A 224 -5.23 14.35 7.65
CA ASN A 224 -6.66 14.24 7.38
C ASN A 224 -7.02 14.66 5.93
N MET A 225 -6.20 14.25 4.95
CA MET A 225 -6.41 14.54 3.54
C MET A 225 -7.30 13.47 2.91
N PRO A 226 -8.53 13.78 2.46
CA PRO A 226 -9.39 12.79 1.82
C PRO A 226 -8.73 12.22 0.54
N ILE A 227 -8.76 10.89 0.40
CA ILE A 227 -8.36 10.19 -0.82
C ILE A 227 -9.62 9.62 -1.47
N ARG A 228 -9.70 9.70 -2.80
CA ARG A 228 -10.71 9.00 -3.57
C ARG A 228 -10.06 8.09 -4.59
N VAL A 229 -10.31 6.78 -4.47
CA VAL A 229 -9.86 5.80 -5.47
C VAL A 229 -10.88 5.73 -6.58
N LYS A 230 -10.42 5.92 -7.81
CA LYS A 230 -11.27 5.93 -9.03
C LYS A 230 -10.65 5.11 -10.15
N SER A 231 -11.49 4.59 -11.03
CA SER A 231 -11.01 4.02 -12.29
C SER A 231 -10.74 5.11 -13.32
N SER A 232 -9.64 4.95 -14.06
CA SER A 232 -9.41 5.76 -15.26
C SER A 232 -10.12 5.21 -16.52
N PHE A 233 -10.87 4.10 -16.37
CA PHE A 233 -11.55 3.39 -17.46
C PHE A 233 -13.07 3.54 -17.39
N THR A 234 -13.61 3.93 -16.24
CA THR A 234 -15.06 4.11 -16.01
C THR A 234 -15.35 5.48 -15.42
N ASN A 235 -16.60 5.89 -15.42
CA ASN A 235 -17.05 7.15 -14.80
C ASN A 235 -17.66 6.91 -13.41
N ASP A 236 -17.16 5.91 -12.70
CA ASP A 236 -17.61 5.60 -11.34
C ASP A 236 -17.13 6.64 -10.32
N GLU A 237 -17.93 6.87 -9.25
CA GLU A 237 -17.56 7.79 -8.16
C GLU A 237 -16.40 7.27 -7.32
N GLY A 238 -16.16 5.96 -7.34
CA GLY A 238 -15.08 5.31 -6.63
C GLY A 238 -15.34 5.18 -5.13
N THR A 239 -14.26 4.93 -4.38
CA THR A 239 -14.28 4.81 -2.91
C THR A 239 -13.65 6.03 -2.28
N LEU A 240 -14.36 6.68 -1.35
CA LEU A 240 -13.83 7.77 -0.53
C LEU A 240 -13.16 7.21 0.74
N ILE A 241 -11.93 7.61 0.98
CA ILE A 241 -11.18 7.28 2.19
C ILE A 241 -10.99 8.57 2.99
N ASN A 242 -11.53 8.63 4.19
CA ASN A 242 -11.40 9.79 5.07
C ASN A 242 -11.42 9.40 6.56
N GLY A 243 -11.29 10.37 7.47
CA GLY A 243 -11.28 10.13 8.93
C GLY A 243 -12.66 10.11 9.59
N GLU A 244 -13.75 10.20 8.83
CA GLU A 244 -15.08 10.25 9.41
C GLU A 244 -15.69 8.86 9.53
N GLU A 245 -16.00 8.43 10.75
CA GLU A 245 -16.85 7.27 11.03
C GLU A 245 -18.32 7.67 10.86
N ASN A 246 -19.12 6.84 10.18
CA ASN A 246 -20.57 6.99 10.20
C ASN A 246 -21.14 6.18 11.36
N MET A 247 -22.20 6.69 12.02
CA MET A 247 -22.89 6.00 13.13
C MET A 247 -23.48 4.62 12.73
N GLU A 248 -23.63 4.35 11.44
CA GLU A 248 -24.22 3.14 10.86
C GLU A 248 -23.20 2.33 10.02
N ASP A 249 -21.89 2.50 10.27
CA ASP A 249 -20.86 1.75 9.53
C ASP A 249 -21.00 0.25 9.77
N ALA A 250 -20.73 -0.53 8.73
CA ALA A 250 -20.77 -1.98 8.82
C ALA A 250 -19.80 -2.48 9.89
N LEU A 251 -20.19 -3.52 10.64
CA LEU A 251 -19.35 -4.15 11.65
C LEU A 251 -18.00 -4.62 11.07
N ILE A 252 -18.04 -5.16 9.85
CA ILE A 252 -16.89 -5.63 9.07
C ILE A 252 -16.90 -4.93 7.72
N SER A 253 -15.82 -4.28 7.37
CA SER A 253 -15.65 -3.56 6.10
C SER A 253 -15.10 -4.47 5.01
N GLY A 254 -14.34 -5.51 5.38
CA GLY A 254 -13.82 -6.42 4.39
C GLY A 254 -13.12 -7.65 4.95
N VAL A 255 -12.92 -8.60 4.02
CA VAL A 255 -12.12 -9.82 4.21
C VAL A 255 -10.99 -9.80 3.19
N THR A 256 -9.77 -9.97 3.65
CA THR A 256 -8.60 -10.05 2.76
C THR A 256 -7.70 -11.22 3.11
N HIS A 257 -6.84 -11.61 2.18
CA HIS A 257 -5.83 -12.63 2.45
C HIS A 257 -4.48 -12.26 1.82
N THR A 258 -3.41 -12.83 2.36
CA THR A 258 -2.07 -12.75 1.77
C THR A 258 -1.34 -14.07 1.91
N ASN A 259 -0.68 -14.47 0.81
CA ASN A 259 0.17 -15.67 0.74
C ASN A 259 1.66 -15.29 0.83
N ASP A 260 1.96 -14.03 1.12
CA ASP A 260 3.34 -13.51 1.10
C ASP A 260 4.11 -13.77 2.40
N ASP A 261 3.49 -14.46 3.37
CA ASP A 261 4.09 -14.73 4.66
C ASP A 261 4.54 -16.20 4.80
N ALA A 262 5.53 -16.43 5.66
CA ALA A 262 5.98 -17.76 6.09
C ALA A 262 6.05 -17.80 7.61
N LYS A 263 5.70 -18.96 8.18
CA LYS A 263 5.71 -19.22 9.62
C LYS A 263 7.01 -19.92 10.03
N LEU A 264 7.69 -19.38 11.04
CA LEU A 264 8.84 -20.02 11.69
C LEU A 264 8.51 -20.29 13.14
N THR A 265 8.91 -21.46 13.62
CA THR A 265 8.78 -21.86 15.02
C THR A 265 10.12 -22.35 15.52
N ILE A 266 10.58 -21.82 16.65
CA ILE A 266 11.69 -22.37 17.41
C ILE A 266 11.09 -23.09 18.60
N ARG A 267 11.31 -24.42 18.68
CA ARG A 267 10.78 -25.23 19.74
C ARG A 267 11.66 -25.19 20.97
N LYS A 268 11.05 -25.28 22.15
CA LYS A 268 11.71 -25.51 23.44
C LYS A 268 12.84 -24.52 23.74
N VAL A 269 12.65 -23.23 23.44
CA VAL A 269 13.58 -22.20 23.88
C VAL A 269 13.38 -21.94 25.38
N PRO A 270 14.44 -21.58 26.14
CA PRO A 270 14.30 -21.29 27.58
C PRO A 270 13.32 -20.13 27.81
N ASP A 271 12.36 -20.31 28.73
CA ASP A 271 11.44 -19.25 29.14
C ASP A 271 12.10 -18.36 30.20
N ILE A 272 12.92 -17.44 29.72
CA ILE A 272 13.67 -16.47 30.56
C ILE A 272 13.52 -15.05 30.02
N PRO A 273 13.59 -14.05 30.89
CA PRO A 273 13.57 -12.65 30.45
C PRO A 273 14.64 -12.35 29.41
N GLY A 274 14.23 -11.68 28.30
CA GLY A 274 15.11 -11.27 27.21
C GLY A 274 15.25 -12.29 26.06
N ILE A 275 14.63 -13.48 26.15
CA ILE A 275 14.73 -14.49 25.08
C ILE A 275 14.16 -14.00 23.75
N ALA A 276 13.01 -13.30 23.78
CA ALA A 276 12.40 -12.73 22.58
C ALA A 276 13.34 -11.72 21.90
N ALA A 277 13.99 -10.84 22.68
CA ALA A 277 14.96 -9.90 22.15
C ALA A 277 16.13 -10.62 21.48
N LYS A 278 16.73 -11.64 22.14
CA LYS A 278 17.82 -12.44 21.57
C LYS A 278 17.46 -13.12 20.24
N ILE A 279 16.18 -13.51 20.06
CA ILE A 279 15.69 -14.13 18.84
C ILE A 279 15.46 -13.08 17.75
N LEU A 280 14.85 -11.93 18.10
CA LEU A 280 14.41 -10.94 17.11
C LEU A 280 15.49 -9.92 16.73
N ASP A 281 16.42 -9.56 17.62
CA ASP A 281 17.47 -8.56 17.32
C ASP A 281 18.34 -8.92 16.08
N PRO A 282 18.82 -10.18 15.92
CA PRO A 282 19.58 -10.54 14.74
C PRO A 282 18.77 -10.52 13.44
N ILE A 283 17.45 -10.73 13.53
CA ILE A 283 16.52 -10.70 12.40
C ILE A 283 16.29 -9.24 11.99
N SER A 284 15.97 -8.39 12.96
CA SER A 284 15.71 -6.96 12.73
C SER A 284 16.96 -6.21 12.23
N SER A 285 18.15 -6.59 12.71
CA SER A 285 19.43 -6.02 12.25
C SER A 285 19.74 -6.28 10.77
N LYS A 286 19.06 -7.27 10.18
CA LYS A 286 19.09 -7.56 8.73
C LYS A 286 17.95 -6.89 7.95
N GLY A 287 17.17 -6.03 8.59
CA GLY A 287 16.02 -5.38 7.98
C GLY A 287 14.87 -6.33 7.65
N ILE A 288 14.78 -7.48 8.36
CA ILE A 288 13.68 -8.44 8.19
C ILE A 288 12.57 -8.05 9.15
N GLU A 289 11.41 -7.76 8.59
CA GLU A 289 10.19 -7.43 9.33
C GLU A 289 9.52 -8.71 9.85
N VAL A 290 9.07 -8.67 11.11
CA VAL A 290 8.30 -9.73 11.77
C VAL A 290 6.89 -9.19 12.02
N ASP A 291 5.85 -9.98 11.68
CA ASP A 291 4.46 -9.53 11.81
C ASP A 291 3.77 -10.18 13.04
N ILE A 292 3.26 -11.41 12.92
CA ILE A 292 2.61 -12.11 14.05
C ILE A 292 3.67 -12.75 14.91
N ILE A 293 3.60 -12.55 16.24
CA ILE A 293 4.49 -13.19 17.22
C ILE A 293 3.62 -13.91 18.25
N ILE A 294 3.89 -15.19 18.48
CA ILE A 294 3.21 -16.01 19.50
C ILE A 294 4.25 -16.68 20.37
N GLN A 295 4.11 -16.48 21.68
CA GLN A 295 4.89 -17.15 22.71
C GLN A 295 3.93 -17.63 23.79
N ASN A 296 4.03 -18.90 24.14
CA ASN A 296 3.25 -19.51 25.22
C ASN A 296 4.16 -20.03 26.33
N VAL A 297 3.75 -19.88 27.58
CA VAL A 297 4.48 -20.40 28.71
C VAL A 297 4.18 -21.90 28.85
N SER A 298 5.22 -22.73 29.00
CA SER A 298 5.12 -24.15 29.29
C SER A 298 5.46 -24.48 30.76
N GLU A 299 4.99 -25.60 31.25
CA GLU A 299 5.26 -26.05 32.61
C GLU A 299 6.73 -26.44 32.86
N ASP A 300 7.47 -26.79 31.80
CA ASP A 300 8.86 -27.25 31.84
C ASP A 300 9.91 -26.11 31.75
N LYS A 301 9.48 -24.85 31.92
CA LYS A 301 10.31 -23.65 31.78
C LYS A 301 10.92 -23.47 30.38
N THR A 302 10.28 -24.01 29.38
CA THR A 302 10.58 -23.74 27.97
C THR A 302 9.37 -23.11 27.29
N THR A 303 9.56 -22.57 26.14
CA THR A 303 8.47 -22.03 25.31
C THR A 303 8.73 -22.34 23.84
N ASP A 304 7.68 -22.49 23.06
CA ASP A 304 7.77 -22.43 21.60
C ASP A 304 7.59 -20.98 21.18
N PHE A 305 8.53 -20.46 20.40
CA PHE A 305 8.49 -19.11 19.88
C PHE A 305 8.16 -19.16 18.40
N THR A 306 6.97 -18.73 18.05
CA THR A 306 6.45 -18.76 16.68
C THR A 306 6.23 -17.34 16.17
N PHE A 307 6.64 -17.07 14.93
CA PHE A 307 6.40 -15.79 14.29
C PHE A 307 6.31 -15.93 12.77
N THR A 308 5.82 -14.88 12.11
CA THR A 308 5.76 -14.79 10.64
C THR A 308 6.71 -13.73 10.10
N VAL A 309 7.27 -14.02 8.93
CA VAL A 309 8.09 -13.10 8.14
C VAL A 309 7.63 -13.14 6.68
N LYS A 310 8.06 -12.20 5.86
CA LYS A 310 7.82 -12.29 4.42
C LYS A 310 8.45 -13.56 3.84
N ARG A 311 7.70 -14.28 2.98
CA ARG A 311 8.11 -15.56 2.38
C ARG A 311 9.48 -15.47 1.70
N GLU A 312 9.77 -14.38 1.01
CA GLU A 312 11.06 -14.14 0.37
C GLU A 312 12.25 -14.07 1.35
N LYS A 313 11.99 -13.80 2.64
CA LYS A 313 12.96 -13.73 3.73
C LYS A 313 13.03 -14.98 4.60
N SER A 314 12.17 -15.95 4.37
CA SER A 314 12.01 -17.17 5.18
C SER A 314 13.30 -17.97 5.32
N GLN A 315 14.00 -18.23 4.22
CA GLN A 315 15.23 -19.03 4.20
C GLN A 315 16.42 -18.30 4.87
N GLU A 316 16.51 -16.97 4.67
CA GLU A 316 17.50 -16.14 5.36
C GLU A 316 17.26 -16.16 6.87
N THR A 317 16.00 -15.99 7.29
CA THR A 317 15.59 -16.03 8.69
C THR A 317 15.87 -17.40 9.31
N LYS A 318 15.54 -18.50 8.62
CA LYS A 318 15.84 -19.87 9.08
C LYS A 318 17.35 -20.07 9.34
N LYS A 319 18.22 -19.54 8.50
CA LYS A 319 19.68 -19.60 8.70
C LYS A 319 20.12 -18.86 9.95
N ILE A 320 19.58 -17.65 10.19
CA ILE A 320 19.86 -16.86 11.40
C ILE A 320 19.44 -17.67 12.64
N LEU A 321 18.20 -18.20 12.66
CA LEU A 321 17.68 -19.00 13.76
C LEU A 321 18.49 -20.28 14.00
N SER A 322 18.97 -20.95 12.95
CA SER A 322 19.77 -22.18 13.06
C SER A 322 21.12 -21.97 13.75
N ASN A 323 21.65 -20.74 13.67
CA ASN A 323 22.86 -20.39 14.42
C ASN A 323 22.51 -20.10 15.89
N LEU A 324 21.40 -19.40 16.15
CA LEU A 324 20.94 -19.07 17.50
C LEU A 324 20.46 -20.28 18.29
N SER A 325 19.78 -21.23 17.66
CA SER A 325 19.25 -22.41 18.36
C SER A 325 20.33 -23.23 19.05
N LYS A 326 21.54 -23.25 18.49
CA LYS A 326 22.71 -23.93 19.11
C LYS A 326 23.11 -23.28 20.44
N GLU A 327 22.93 -21.96 20.57
CA GLU A 327 23.20 -21.21 21.81
C GLU A 327 22.16 -21.48 22.90
N PHE A 328 20.93 -21.87 22.51
CA PHE A 328 19.82 -22.16 23.43
C PHE A 328 19.67 -23.63 23.79
N GLY A 329 20.61 -24.50 23.37
CA GLY A 329 20.55 -25.93 23.65
C GLY A 329 19.95 -26.77 22.52
N GLY A 330 19.79 -26.20 21.31
CA GLY A 330 19.45 -26.93 20.10
C GLY A 330 17.96 -27.11 19.84
N GLY A 331 17.14 -26.11 20.06
CA GLY A 331 15.72 -26.11 19.67
C GLY A 331 15.52 -26.40 18.18
N GLU A 332 14.53 -27.24 17.86
CA GLU A 332 14.15 -27.55 16.49
C GLU A 332 13.54 -26.31 15.83
N ILE A 333 13.91 -26.05 14.56
CA ILE A 333 13.37 -24.94 13.78
C ILE A 333 12.49 -25.49 12.68
N GLU A 334 11.22 -25.17 12.78
CA GLU A 334 10.23 -25.48 11.78
C GLU A 334 10.00 -24.25 10.89
N LEU A 335 10.00 -24.44 9.58
CA LEU A 335 9.60 -23.45 8.59
C LEU A 335 8.41 -23.98 7.80
N ASN A 336 7.32 -23.24 7.77
CA ASN A 336 6.16 -23.53 6.94
C ASN A 336 5.90 -22.34 6.01
N GLU A 337 6.04 -22.55 4.70
CA GLU A 337 5.78 -21.60 3.64
C GLU A 337 4.40 -21.81 2.98
N ASP A 338 3.72 -22.92 3.27
CA ASP A 338 2.40 -23.29 2.75
C ASP A 338 1.27 -22.75 3.64
N ILE A 339 1.31 -21.41 3.85
CA ILE A 339 0.35 -20.71 4.70
C ILE A 339 -0.22 -19.47 3.99
N SER A 340 -1.44 -19.13 4.40
CA SER A 340 -2.08 -17.85 4.07
C SER A 340 -2.62 -17.21 5.34
N LYS A 341 -2.46 -15.90 5.44
CA LYS A 341 -3.08 -15.10 6.48
C LYS A 341 -4.39 -14.53 5.94
N VAL A 342 -5.51 -14.90 6.54
CA VAL A 342 -6.85 -14.41 6.24
C VAL A 342 -7.30 -13.47 7.35
N SER A 343 -7.79 -12.29 6.99
CA SER A 343 -8.09 -11.22 7.95
C SER A 343 -9.45 -10.60 7.71
N LEU A 344 -10.21 -10.42 8.79
CA LEU A 344 -11.38 -9.54 8.85
C LEU A 344 -10.93 -8.15 9.29
N VAL A 345 -11.45 -7.10 8.67
CA VAL A 345 -11.16 -5.70 9.02
C VAL A 345 -12.49 -4.95 9.19
N GLY A 346 -12.59 -4.14 10.24
CA GLY A 346 -13.73 -3.25 10.46
C GLY A 346 -13.66 -2.55 11.82
N VAL A 347 -13.86 -1.24 11.85
CA VAL A 347 -13.88 -0.43 13.08
C VAL A 347 -15.01 -0.82 14.03
N GLY A 348 -16.11 -1.36 13.52
CA GLY A 348 -17.23 -1.83 14.31
C GLY A 348 -16.91 -3.00 15.23
N MET A 349 -15.79 -3.71 15.03
CA MET A 349 -15.36 -4.81 15.90
C MET A 349 -14.99 -4.37 17.32
N LYS A 350 -14.57 -3.11 17.52
CA LYS A 350 -14.20 -2.54 18.82
C LYS A 350 -15.27 -2.75 19.91
N SER A 351 -16.56 -2.74 19.53
CA SER A 351 -17.69 -2.78 20.44
C SER A 351 -18.56 -4.03 20.36
N HIS A 352 -18.22 -5.00 19.48
CA HIS A 352 -19.07 -6.15 19.22
C HIS A 352 -18.42 -7.48 19.60
N ALA A 353 -18.89 -8.05 20.68
CA ALA A 353 -18.55 -9.44 21.06
C ALA A 353 -19.13 -10.41 20.02
N GLY A 354 -18.38 -11.48 19.72
CA GLY A 354 -18.86 -12.57 18.89
C GLY A 354 -18.31 -12.61 17.46
N VAL A 355 -17.65 -11.56 16.96
CA VAL A 355 -17.01 -11.58 15.62
C VAL A 355 -16.01 -12.74 15.50
N ALA A 356 -15.10 -12.88 16.46
CA ALA A 356 -14.15 -14.00 16.50
C ALA A 356 -14.84 -15.37 16.55
N ALA A 357 -15.89 -15.49 17.36
CA ALA A 357 -16.63 -16.75 17.48
C ALA A 357 -17.32 -17.13 16.15
N THR A 358 -17.93 -16.15 15.48
CA THR A 358 -18.53 -16.35 14.14
C THR A 358 -17.47 -16.75 13.12
N MET A 359 -16.32 -16.04 13.10
CA MET A 359 -15.19 -16.37 12.21
C MET A 359 -14.72 -17.81 12.41
N PHE A 360 -14.44 -18.20 13.65
CA PHE A 360 -13.90 -19.53 13.94
C PHE A 360 -14.91 -20.64 13.68
N LYS A 361 -16.20 -20.41 14.00
CA LYS A 361 -17.29 -21.35 13.68
C LYS A 361 -17.41 -21.56 12.17
N THR A 362 -17.41 -20.50 11.39
CA THR A 362 -17.51 -20.55 9.92
C THR A 362 -16.35 -21.36 9.34
N LEU A 363 -15.12 -21.13 9.78
CA LEU A 363 -13.95 -21.88 9.33
C LEU A 363 -14.03 -23.36 9.73
N ALA A 364 -14.47 -23.66 10.95
CA ALA A 364 -14.66 -25.04 11.42
C ALA A 364 -15.72 -25.80 10.62
N GLU A 365 -16.85 -25.19 10.27
CA GLU A 365 -17.91 -25.77 9.43
C GLU A 365 -17.39 -26.11 8.01
N LYS A 366 -16.33 -25.45 7.57
CA LYS A 366 -15.64 -25.70 6.28
C LYS A 366 -14.44 -26.64 6.42
N ASN A 367 -14.19 -27.21 7.58
CA ASN A 367 -13.00 -28.01 7.88
C ASN A 367 -11.67 -27.28 7.64
N ILE A 368 -11.66 -25.97 7.83
CA ILE A 368 -10.46 -25.14 7.71
C ILE A 368 -9.82 -25.01 9.09
N ASN A 369 -8.65 -25.63 9.25
CA ASN A 369 -7.90 -25.56 10.51
C ASN A 369 -7.19 -24.20 10.65
N ILE A 370 -7.18 -23.65 11.87
CA ILE A 370 -6.50 -22.40 12.20
C ILE A 370 -5.16 -22.75 12.85
N GLU A 371 -4.06 -22.26 12.28
CA GLU A 371 -2.71 -22.48 12.78
C GLU A 371 -2.22 -21.39 13.74
N MET A 372 -2.66 -20.15 13.53
CA MET A 372 -2.34 -18.99 14.36
C MET A 372 -3.53 -18.04 14.39
N ILE A 373 -3.63 -17.26 15.46
CA ILE A 373 -4.64 -16.19 15.61
C ILE A 373 -3.92 -14.93 16.08
N SER A 374 -4.28 -13.80 15.50
CA SER A 374 -3.85 -12.47 15.94
C SER A 374 -5.04 -11.53 15.90
N THR A 375 -5.21 -10.70 16.93
CA THR A 375 -6.32 -9.76 17.04
C THR A 375 -5.82 -8.37 17.38
N SER A 376 -6.50 -7.36 16.85
CA SER A 376 -6.40 -5.96 17.28
C SER A 376 -7.81 -5.39 17.50
N GLU A 377 -7.92 -4.10 17.74
CA GLU A 377 -9.23 -3.44 17.91
C GLU A 377 -10.11 -3.50 16.65
N ILE A 378 -9.49 -3.48 15.48
CA ILE A 378 -10.18 -3.36 14.18
C ILE A 378 -9.87 -4.51 13.22
N LYS A 379 -9.17 -5.55 13.70
CA LYS A 379 -8.75 -6.68 12.86
C LYS A 379 -8.71 -7.99 13.63
N ILE A 380 -9.15 -9.07 12.97
CA ILE A 380 -8.91 -10.45 13.40
C ILE A 380 -8.25 -11.19 12.23
N SER A 381 -7.05 -11.69 12.46
CA SER A 381 -6.28 -12.46 11.47
C SER A 381 -6.12 -13.91 11.93
N VAL A 382 -6.29 -14.83 11.01
CA VAL A 382 -5.97 -16.25 11.20
C VAL A 382 -4.98 -16.70 10.14
N VAL A 383 -4.10 -17.59 10.50
CA VAL A 383 -3.26 -18.31 9.56
C VAL A 383 -3.89 -19.66 9.28
N VAL A 384 -4.07 -19.94 8.01
CA VAL A 384 -4.63 -21.19 7.49
C VAL A 384 -3.71 -21.77 6.42
N LYS A 385 -3.96 -23.00 5.98
CA LYS A 385 -3.24 -23.57 4.86
C LYS A 385 -3.53 -22.81 3.56
N GLU A 386 -2.50 -22.58 2.72
CA GLU A 386 -2.59 -21.72 1.54
C GLU A 386 -3.68 -22.14 0.56
N ASP A 387 -3.83 -23.43 0.31
CA ASP A 387 -4.84 -24.00 -0.61
C ASP A 387 -6.29 -23.78 -0.13
N LEU A 388 -6.51 -23.46 1.14
CA LEU A 388 -7.83 -23.21 1.72
C LEU A 388 -8.16 -21.71 1.86
N ALA A 389 -7.24 -20.83 1.51
CA ALA A 389 -7.40 -19.39 1.71
C ALA A 389 -8.61 -18.80 0.99
N HIS A 390 -8.82 -19.14 -0.29
CA HIS A 390 -9.95 -18.64 -1.07
C HIS A 390 -11.29 -19.13 -0.55
N GLU A 391 -11.38 -20.39 -0.08
CA GLU A 391 -12.60 -20.92 0.55
C GLU A 391 -12.87 -20.21 1.88
N ALA A 392 -11.82 -19.95 2.67
CA ALA A 392 -11.94 -19.17 3.90
C ALA A 392 -12.50 -17.77 3.63
N VAL A 393 -11.93 -17.04 2.65
CA VAL A 393 -12.39 -15.69 2.26
C VAL A 393 -13.85 -15.70 1.86
N LYS A 394 -14.28 -16.60 0.96
CA LYS A 394 -15.67 -16.71 0.50
C LYS A 394 -16.64 -16.99 1.64
N SER A 395 -16.29 -17.99 2.47
CA SER A 395 -17.15 -18.40 3.58
C SER A 395 -17.31 -17.29 4.63
N LEU A 396 -16.25 -16.57 4.92
CA LEU A 396 -16.28 -15.43 5.84
C LEU A 396 -17.05 -14.26 5.26
N HIS A 397 -16.86 -13.95 3.97
CA HIS A 397 -17.63 -12.90 3.28
C HIS A 397 -19.13 -13.16 3.35
N ASP A 398 -19.58 -14.41 3.09
CA ASP A 398 -20.98 -14.81 3.21
C ASP A 398 -21.48 -14.76 4.66
N ALA A 399 -20.67 -15.26 5.62
CA ALA A 399 -21.06 -15.31 7.04
C ALA A 399 -21.28 -13.92 7.64
N PHE A 400 -20.55 -12.93 7.18
CA PHE A 400 -20.68 -11.53 7.60
C PHE A 400 -21.59 -10.68 6.69
N ASN A 401 -22.24 -11.29 5.68
CA ASN A 401 -23.17 -10.64 4.74
C ASN A 401 -22.57 -9.43 4.00
N LEU A 402 -21.30 -9.50 3.60
CA LEU A 402 -20.57 -8.38 2.98
C LEU A 402 -21.01 -8.09 1.54
N GLU A 403 -21.92 -8.88 0.98
CA GLU A 403 -22.58 -8.64 -0.31
C GLU A 403 -23.74 -7.61 -0.24
N LYS A 404 -24.20 -7.29 0.97
CA LYS A 404 -25.29 -6.34 1.23
C LYS A 404 -24.76 -4.94 1.43
#